data_5677bb4470650eaee4212fadb3219a8a
#
_entry.id   5677bb4470650eaee4212fadb3219a8a
#
_cell.length_a   1.000
_cell.length_b   1.000
_cell.length_c   1.000
_cell.angle_alpha   90.00
_cell.angle_beta   90.00
_cell.angle_gamma   90.00
#
_symmetry.space_group_name_H-M   'P 1'
#
loop_
_entity.id
_entity.type
_entity.pdbx_description
1 polymer ?
#
loop_
_entity_poly.entity_id
_entity_poly.type
_entity_poly.pdbx_seq_one_letter_code
_entity_poly.pdbx_strand_id
1 'polypeptide(L)'
;MEIGFPDAPAALESGQVDAVWVLEPFLTSVLEQGGRVVAFNHTAMDPELDIAAYFTSAETAEQDPELVEKFTAAMNESLEFAAENPDRVREIVGTYTSIDDETREKMILPRFRAEFSVEADQKLADAAAEYGVVQEAPDMSEMLP
;
A
#
# COMPACT_ATOMS: atom_id res chain seq x y z
N MET A 1 0.53 9.82 19.42
CA MET A 1 0.26 11.19 18.89
C MET A 1 0.01 11.05 17.39
N GLU A 2 -0.99 11.69 16.85
CA GLU A 2 -1.24 11.74 15.42
C GLU A 2 -0.32 12.77 14.77
N ILE A 3 0.43 12.35 13.75
CA ILE A 3 1.37 13.19 12.99
C ILE A 3 1.16 12.86 11.51
N GLY A 4 1.03 13.88 10.67
CA GLY A 4 0.96 13.68 9.22
C GLY A 4 2.25 13.08 8.66
N PHE A 5 2.15 12.26 7.63
CA PHE A 5 3.32 11.63 7.01
C PHE A 5 4.43 12.63 6.59
N PRO A 6 4.12 13.80 6.03
CA PRO A 6 5.14 14.79 5.68
C PRO A 6 5.93 15.33 6.89
N ASP A 7 5.30 15.38 8.07
CA ASP A 7 5.90 15.93 9.29
C ASP A 7 6.63 14.88 10.14
N ALA A 8 6.38 13.59 9.87
CA ALA A 8 6.90 12.48 10.65
C ALA A 8 8.45 12.40 10.67
N PRO A 9 9.18 12.60 9.55
CA PRO A 9 10.64 12.61 9.57
C PRO A 9 11.21 13.67 10.51
N ALA A 10 10.70 14.90 10.45
CA ALA A 10 11.16 15.99 11.30
C ALA A 10 10.84 15.77 12.78
N ALA A 11 9.68 15.19 13.09
CA ALA A 11 9.29 14.84 14.46
C ALA A 11 10.21 13.78 15.08
N LEU A 12 10.65 12.79 14.27
CA LEU A 12 11.60 11.76 14.70
C LEU A 12 13.00 12.36 14.88
N GLU A 13 13.49 13.15 13.91
CA GLU A 13 14.81 13.77 13.96
C GLU A 13 14.95 14.71 15.17
N SER A 14 13.92 15.49 15.48
CA SER A 14 13.92 16.39 16.66
C SER A 14 13.75 15.67 18.00
N GLY A 15 13.51 14.36 18.01
CA GLY A 15 13.24 13.60 19.24
C GLY A 15 11.87 13.91 19.87
N GLN A 16 10.94 14.48 19.12
CA GLN A 16 9.56 14.69 19.57
C GLN A 16 8.83 13.36 19.74
N VAL A 17 9.23 12.34 18.96
CA VAL A 17 8.76 10.95 19.05
C VAL A 17 9.94 9.99 18.92
N ASP A 18 9.82 8.81 19.51
CA ASP A 18 10.85 7.76 19.47
C ASP A 18 10.72 6.84 18.24
N ALA A 19 9.55 6.80 17.64
CA ALA A 19 9.24 6.02 16.43
C ALA A 19 8.10 6.66 15.63
N VAL A 20 8.09 6.41 14.33
CA VAL A 20 7.04 6.85 13.40
C VAL A 20 6.58 5.70 12.53
N TRP A 21 5.31 5.73 12.15
CA TRP A 21 4.79 4.87 11.11
C TRP A 21 4.62 5.71 9.84
N VAL A 22 5.31 5.33 8.79
CA VAL A 22 5.35 6.09 7.53
C VAL A 22 5.31 5.15 6.32
N LEU A 23 4.91 5.70 5.19
CA LEU A 23 4.98 5.08 3.87
C LEU A 23 6.04 5.79 3.03
N GLU A 24 6.36 5.25 1.87
CA GLU A 24 7.18 5.95 0.88
C GLU A 24 6.45 7.22 0.35
N PRO A 25 7.18 8.29 0.06
CA PRO A 25 8.65 8.45 0.09
C PRO A 25 9.23 8.83 1.47
N PHE A 26 8.41 8.99 2.49
CA PHE A 26 8.83 9.45 3.82
C PHE A 26 9.70 8.42 4.55
N LEU A 27 9.50 7.12 4.29
CA LEU A 27 10.38 6.07 4.79
C LEU A 27 11.82 6.29 4.28
N THR A 28 11.99 6.50 2.99
CA THR A 28 13.30 6.80 2.40
C THR A 28 13.93 8.03 3.07
N SER A 29 13.17 9.11 3.27
CA SER A 29 13.66 10.31 3.97
C SER A 29 14.13 10.03 5.40
N VAL A 30 13.39 9.23 6.16
CA VAL A 30 13.79 8.83 7.53
C VAL A 30 15.08 8.01 7.50
N LEU A 31 15.24 7.09 6.55
CA LEU A 31 16.45 6.27 6.42
C LEU A 31 17.67 7.11 6.06
N GLU A 32 17.55 8.11 5.19
CA GLU A 32 18.61 9.03 4.82
C GLU A 32 19.06 9.91 6.01
N GLN A 33 18.15 10.22 6.93
CA GLN A 33 18.44 10.94 8.18
C GLN A 33 19.05 10.04 9.28
N GLY A 34 19.36 8.77 8.97
CA GLY A 34 19.96 7.83 9.90
C GLY A 34 18.95 7.04 10.74
N GLY A 35 17.69 7.13 10.42
CA GLY A 35 16.66 6.27 11.00
C GLY A 35 16.84 4.80 10.60
N ARG A 36 16.15 3.90 11.29
CA ARG A 36 16.17 2.47 10.99
C ARG A 36 14.78 1.88 11.00
N VAL A 37 14.54 0.91 10.13
CA VAL A 37 13.29 0.14 10.16
C VAL A 37 13.26 -0.74 11.40
N VAL A 38 12.19 -0.66 12.17
CA VAL A 38 11.91 -1.55 13.30
C VAL A 38 11.11 -2.76 12.82
N ALA A 39 10.09 -2.52 12.00
CA ALA A 39 9.30 -3.55 11.36
C ALA A 39 8.60 -2.99 10.10
N PHE A 40 8.40 -3.86 9.12
CA PHE A 40 7.44 -3.63 8.04
C PHE A 40 6.11 -4.23 8.49
N ASN A 41 5.17 -3.40 8.92
CA ASN A 41 3.94 -3.83 9.58
C ASN A 41 3.08 -4.80 8.75
N HIS A 42 2.90 -4.55 7.44
CA HIS A 42 2.16 -5.46 6.57
C HIS A 42 2.84 -6.83 6.50
N THR A 43 4.13 -6.87 6.15
CA THR A 43 4.89 -8.12 6.06
C THR A 43 5.04 -8.82 7.42
N ALA A 44 5.06 -8.06 8.53
CA ALA A 44 5.10 -8.64 9.88
C ALA A 44 3.77 -9.32 10.25
N MET A 45 2.66 -8.86 9.71
CA MET A 45 1.35 -9.50 9.87
C MET A 45 1.23 -10.73 8.97
N ASP A 46 1.45 -10.55 7.68
CA ASP A 46 1.53 -11.62 6.70
C ASP A 46 2.34 -11.15 5.48
N PRO A 47 3.32 -11.95 4.98
CA PRO A 47 4.13 -11.57 3.82
C PRO A 47 3.32 -11.48 2.51
N GLU A 48 2.12 -12.05 2.47
CA GLU A 48 1.22 -12.02 1.32
C GLU A 48 0.09 -10.98 1.48
N LEU A 49 0.10 -10.18 2.55
CA LEU A 49 -0.92 -9.16 2.79
C LEU A 49 -0.87 -8.06 1.70
N ASP A 50 -2.03 -7.76 1.13
CA ASP A 50 -2.18 -6.68 0.19
C ASP A 50 -2.23 -5.32 0.90
N ILE A 51 -1.53 -4.32 0.36
CA ILE A 51 -1.45 -2.99 0.98
C ILE A 51 -2.48 -2.01 0.43
N ALA A 52 -3.00 -2.28 -0.76
CA ALA A 52 -4.00 -1.46 -1.42
C ALA A 52 -4.76 -2.27 -2.47
N ALA A 53 -6.01 -1.90 -2.70
CA ALA A 53 -6.86 -2.47 -3.71
C ALA A 53 -7.69 -1.38 -4.40
N TYR A 54 -8.04 -1.59 -5.65
CA TYR A 54 -9.12 -0.85 -6.31
C TYR A 54 -10.44 -1.52 -5.97
N PHE A 55 -11.47 -0.73 -5.73
CA PHE A 55 -12.80 -1.25 -5.39
C PHE A 55 -13.89 -0.45 -6.09
N THR A 56 -15.05 -1.07 -6.25
CA THR A 56 -16.27 -0.43 -6.73
C THR A 56 -17.46 -0.85 -5.86
N SER A 57 -18.62 -0.23 -6.06
CA SER A 57 -19.84 -0.65 -5.37
C SER A 57 -20.41 -1.92 -5.99
N ALA A 58 -21.13 -2.71 -5.19
CA ALA A 58 -21.90 -3.85 -5.69
C ALA A 58 -22.89 -3.43 -6.79
N GLU A 59 -23.54 -2.28 -6.62
CA GLU A 59 -24.45 -1.70 -7.62
C GLU A 59 -23.75 -1.50 -8.98
N THR A 60 -22.55 -0.93 -9.00
CA THR A 60 -21.78 -0.75 -10.25
C THR A 60 -21.40 -2.08 -10.87
N ALA A 61 -20.98 -3.04 -10.05
CA ALA A 61 -20.60 -4.36 -10.53
C ALA A 61 -21.79 -5.12 -11.14
N GLU A 62 -22.99 -4.94 -10.60
CA GLU A 62 -24.21 -5.55 -11.14
C GLU A 62 -24.72 -4.84 -12.40
N GLN A 63 -24.65 -3.50 -12.44
CA GLN A 63 -25.21 -2.71 -13.55
C GLN A 63 -24.29 -2.66 -14.77
N ASP A 64 -22.97 -2.69 -14.57
CA ASP A 64 -21.98 -2.64 -15.65
C ASP A 64 -20.82 -3.61 -15.44
N PRO A 65 -21.09 -4.92 -15.50
CA PRO A 65 -20.06 -5.95 -15.33
C PRO A 65 -18.97 -5.87 -16.40
N GLU A 66 -19.30 -5.40 -17.61
CA GLU A 66 -18.33 -5.23 -18.69
C GLU A 66 -17.30 -4.13 -18.38
N LEU A 67 -17.71 -3.06 -17.71
CA LEU A 67 -16.78 -2.03 -17.23
C LEU A 67 -15.81 -2.61 -16.20
N VAL A 68 -16.32 -3.39 -15.23
CA VAL A 68 -15.49 -4.01 -14.20
C VAL A 68 -14.49 -4.98 -14.81
N GLU A 69 -14.93 -5.84 -15.74
CA GLU A 69 -14.05 -6.77 -16.44
C GLU A 69 -12.94 -6.05 -17.21
N LYS A 70 -13.27 -5.01 -17.97
CA LYS A 70 -12.28 -4.23 -18.74
C LYS A 70 -11.30 -3.49 -17.84
N PHE A 71 -11.80 -2.90 -16.74
CA PHE A 71 -10.95 -2.21 -15.78
C PHE A 71 -9.98 -3.20 -15.13
N THR A 72 -10.49 -4.33 -14.64
CA THR A 72 -9.67 -5.38 -14.02
C THR A 72 -8.59 -5.90 -14.98
N ALA A 73 -8.95 -6.19 -16.23
CA ALA A 73 -7.98 -6.62 -17.23
C ALA A 73 -6.88 -5.58 -17.48
N ALA A 74 -7.24 -4.31 -17.61
CA ALA A 74 -6.26 -3.22 -17.80
C ALA A 74 -5.37 -3.02 -16.57
N MET A 75 -5.92 -3.16 -15.37
CA MET A 75 -5.15 -3.06 -14.12
C MET A 75 -4.19 -4.25 -13.96
N ASN A 76 -4.62 -5.47 -14.26
CA ASN A 76 -3.77 -6.65 -14.19
C ASN A 76 -2.58 -6.53 -15.15
N GLU A 77 -2.81 -6.14 -16.41
CA GLU A 77 -1.75 -5.86 -17.37
C GLU A 77 -0.77 -4.79 -16.85
N SER A 78 -1.30 -3.72 -16.23
CA SER A 78 -0.49 -2.64 -15.66
C SER A 78 0.33 -3.08 -14.46
N LEU A 79 -0.23 -3.92 -13.58
CA LEU A 79 0.46 -4.48 -12.41
C LEU A 79 1.57 -5.45 -12.81
N GLU A 80 1.32 -6.31 -13.80
CA GLU A 80 2.32 -7.21 -14.37
C GLU A 80 3.47 -6.41 -15.01
N PHE A 81 3.15 -5.39 -15.82
CA PHE A 81 4.15 -4.49 -16.38
C PHE A 81 4.98 -3.81 -15.28
N ALA A 82 4.34 -3.30 -14.22
CA ALA A 82 5.03 -2.64 -13.12
C ALA A 82 5.96 -3.60 -12.36
N ALA A 83 5.54 -4.85 -12.15
CA ALA A 83 6.36 -5.88 -11.50
C ALA A 83 7.64 -6.19 -12.29
N GLU A 84 7.54 -6.22 -13.63
CA GLU A 84 8.66 -6.53 -14.53
C GLU A 84 9.57 -5.32 -14.82
N ASN A 85 9.06 -4.09 -14.61
CA ASN A 85 9.74 -2.86 -15.05
C ASN A 85 9.89 -1.82 -13.92
N PRO A 86 10.59 -2.13 -12.81
CA PRO A 86 10.70 -1.24 -11.64
C PRO A 86 11.31 0.14 -11.98
N ASP A 87 12.26 0.21 -12.89
CA ASP A 87 12.88 1.48 -13.29
C ASP A 87 11.86 2.37 -14.05
N ARG A 88 11.03 1.74 -14.89
CA ARG A 88 9.93 2.46 -15.57
C ARG A 88 8.89 2.98 -14.60
N VAL A 89 8.58 2.22 -13.54
CA VAL A 89 7.68 2.69 -12.47
C VAL A 89 8.25 3.97 -11.82
N ARG A 90 9.56 3.99 -11.50
CA ARG A 90 10.24 5.15 -10.91
C ARG A 90 10.18 6.38 -11.83
N GLU A 91 10.42 6.19 -13.13
CA GLU A 91 10.27 7.26 -14.12
C GLU A 91 8.84 7.81 -14.17
N ILE A 92 7.84 6.91 -14.26
CA ILE A 92 6.42 7.29 -14.33
C ILE A 92 5.99 8.05 -13.08
N VAL A 93 6.38 7.59 -11.87
CA VAL A 93 6.12 8.29 -10.61
C VAL A 93 6.61 9.73 -10.67
N GLY A 94 7.75 10.00 -11.28
CA GLY A 94 8.29 11.34 -11.47
C GLY A 94 7.48 12.25 -12.40
N THR A 95 6.59 11.69 -13.23
CA THR A 95 5.78 12.51 -14.16
C THR A 95 4.59 13.20 -13.50
N TYR A 96 4.11 12.69 -12.36
CA TYR A 96 2.91 13.20 -11.68
C TYR A 96 3.09 13.46 -10.17
N THR A 97 4.31 13.26 -9.65
CA THR A 97 4.66 13.59 -8.27
C THR A 97 5.80 14.60 -8.23
N SER A 98 5.99 15.25 -7.08
CA SER A 98 7.13 16.14 -6.81
C SER A 98 8.29 15.44 -6.09
N ILE A 99 8.32 14.10 -6.06
CA ILE A 99 9.40 13.32 -5.48
C ILE A 99 10.65 13.51 -6.35
N ASP A 100 11.75 13.93 -5.77
CA ASP A 100 13.01 14.13 -6.48
C ASP A 100 13.61 12.82 -6.98
N ASP A 101 14.51 12.91 -7.94
CA ASP A 101 15.10 11.76 -8.62
C ASP A 101 15.88 10.85 -7.65
N GLU A 102 16.62 11.42 -6.70
CA GLU A 102 17.41 10.67 -5.73
C GLU A 102 16.52 9.83 -4.80
N THR A 103 15.45 10.42 -4.28
CA THR A 103 14.44 9.72 -3.47
C THR A 103 13.75 8.63 -4.28
N ARG A 104 13.39 8.91 -5.55
CA ARG A 104 12.74 7.91 -6.42
C ARG A 104 13.63 6.69 -6.71
N GLU A 105 14.95 6.89 -6.85
CA GLU A 105 15.89 5.79 -7.04
C GLU A 105 15.99 4.88 -5.81
N LYS A 106 15.91 5.46 -4.62
CA LYS A 106 16.10 4.75 -3.33
C LYS A 106 14.83 4.16 -2.75
N MET A 107 13.65 4.74 -3.06
CA MET A 107 12.38 4.31 -2.45
C MET A 107 12.09 2.83 -2.70
N ILE A 108 11.51 2.19 -1.71
CA ILE A 108 11.06 0.80 -1.79
C ILE A 108 9.73 0.75 -2.53
N LEU A 109 9.73 0.13 -3.71
CA LEU A 109 8.51 -0.09 -4.46
C LEU A 109 7.68 -1.21 -3.82
N PRO A 110 6.34 -1.13 -3.86
CA PRO A 110 5.48 -2.24 -3.46
C PRO A 110 5.68 -3.44 -4.39
N ARG A 111 5.33 -4.63 -3.90
CA ARG A 111 5.21 -5.80 -4.75
C ARG A 111 3.91 -5.70 -5.54
N PHE A 112 4.00 -5.42 -6.82
CA PHE A 112 2.84 -5.37 -7.70
C PHE A 112 2.34 -6.79 -8.00
N ARG A 113 1.05 -7.04 -7.78
CA ARG A 113 0.38 -8.32 -8.01
C ARG A 113 -1.00 -8.09 -8.60
N ALA A 114 -1.40 -8.98 -9.51
CA ALA A 114 -2.76 -9.03 -10.04
C ALA A 114 -3.72 -9.86 -9.15
N GLU A 115 -3.19 -10.79 -8.36
CA GLU A 115 -3.95 -11.71 -7.54
C GLU A 115 -3.94 -11.29 -6.07
N PHE A 116 -5.09 -11.37 -5.42
CA PHE A 116 -5.26 -11.14 -3.99
C PHE A 116 -4.95 -12.41 -3.18
N SER A 117 -4.49 -12.21 -1.95
CA SER A 117 -4.35 -13.29 -0.97
C SER A 117 -5.52 -13.29 0.00
N VAL A 118 -6.60 -13.99 -0.35
CA VAL A 118 -7.80 -14.08 0.49
C VAL A 118 -7.46 -14.48 1.94
N GLU A 119 -6.52 -15.41 2.13
CA GLU A 119 -6.10 -15.84 3.47
C GLU A 119 -5.39 -14.72 4.24
N ALA A 120 -4.49 -13.97 3.61
CA ALA A 120 -3.77 -12.89 4.27
C ALA A 120 -4.70 -11.71 4.56
N ASP A 121 -5.57 -11.36 3.62
CA ASP A 121 -6.53 -10.27 3.79
C ASP A 121 -7.59 -10.61 4.83
N GLN A 122 -8.00 -11.89 4.96
CA GLN A 122 -8.90 -12.33 6.04
C GLN A 122 -8.26 -12.12 7.42
N LYS A 123 -6.95 -12.37 7.57
CA LYS A 123 -6.25 -12.09 8.84
C LYS A 123 -6.32 -10.60 9.22
N LEU A 124 -6.24 -9.71 8.23
CA LEU A 124 -6.39 -8.27 8.45
C LEU A 124 -7.83 -7.92 8.85
N ALA A 125 -8.83 -8.50 8.18
CA ALA A 125 -10.24 -8.30 8.49
C ALA A 125 -10.58 -8.78 9.90
N ASP A 126 -10.09 -9.95 10.29
CA ASP A 126 -10.28 -10.53 11.63
C ASP A 126 -9.63 -9.64 12.71
N ALA A 127 -8.40 -9.16 12.47
CA ALA A 127 -7.73 -8.24 13.38
C ALA A 127 -8.48 -6.90 13.48
N ALA A 128 -9.01 -6.38 12.38
CA ALA A 128 -9.79 -5.15 12.40
C ALA A 128 -11.05 -5.27 13.27
N ALA A 129 -11.70 -6.43 13.28
CA ALA A 129 -12.82 -6.71 14.18
C ALA A 129 -12.36 -6.91 15.63
N GLU A 130 -11.28 -7.66 15.86
CA GLU A 130 -10.71 -7.89 17.19
C GLU A 130 -10.35 -6.58 17.90
N TYR A 131 -9.76 -5.64 17.16
CA TYR A 131 -9.37 -4.34 17.71
C TYR A 131 -10.44 -3.24 17.58
N GLY A 132 -11.64 -3.58 17.14
CA GLY A 132 -12.79 -2.68 17.10
C GLY A 132 -12.73 -1.58 16.02
N VAL A 133 -11.93 -1.79 14.97
CA VAL A 133 -11.89 -0.91 13.80
C VAL A 133 -13.16 -1.08 12.98
N VAL A 134 -13.63 -2.32 12.85
CA VAL A 134 -14.93 -2.68 12.26
C VAL A 134 -15.76 -3.46 13.30
N GLN A 135 -17.09 -3.49 13.11
CA GLN A 135 -17.99 -4.19 14.04
C GLN A 135 -17.91 -5.72 13.91
N GLU A 136 -17.72 -6.19 12.68
CA GLU A 136 -17.64 -7.61 12.32
C GLU A 136 -16.66 -7.75 11.16
N ALA A 137 -15.88 -8.83 11.18
CA ALA A 137 -14.94 -9.12 10.09
C ALA A 137 -15.75 -9.54 8.84
N PRO A 138 -15.52 -8.86 7.69
CA PRO A 138 -16.10 -9.31 6.44
C PRO A 138 -15.49 -10.64 6.00
N ASP A 139 -16.24 -11.42 5.23
CA ASP A 139 -15.70 -12.59 4.52
C ASP A 139 -14.99 -12.11 3.26
N MET A 140 -13.65 -12.19 3.26
CA MET A 140 -12.85 -11.71 2.15
C MET A 140 -13.05 -12.56 0.88
N SER A 141 -13.52 -13.79 0.99
CA SER A 141 -13.83 -14.62 -0.17
C SER A 141 -15.07 -14.14 -0.95
N GLU A 142 -15.93 -13.34 -0.30
CA GLU A 142 -17.10 -12.72 -0.94
C GLU A 142 -16.80 -11.31 -1.48
N MET A 143 -15.73 -10.68 -0.98
CA MET A 143 -15.35 -9.31 -1.36
C MET A 143 -14.32 -9.24 -2.49
N LEU A 144 -13.46 -10.26 -2.57
CA LEU A 144 -12.40 -10.32 -3.58
C LEU A 144 -12.86 -11.11 -4.81
N PRO A 145 -12.39 -10.76 -6.01
CA PRO A 145 -12.75 -11.44 -7.26
C PRO A 145 -12.24 -12.87 -7.35
#